data_634879c58517409906b15233235ffc0c
#
_entry.id   634879c58517409906b15233235ffc0c
#
_cell.length_a   1.000
_cell.length_b   1.000
_cell.length_c   1.000
_cell.angle_alpha   90.00
_cell.angle_beta   90.00
_cell.angle_gamma   90.00
#
_symmetry.space_group_name_H-M   'P 1'
#
loop_
_entity.id
_entity.type
_entity.pdbx_description
1 polymer ?
#
loop_
_entity_poly.entity_id
_entity_poly.type
_entity_poly.pdbx_seq_one_letter_code
_entity_poly.pdbx_strand_id
1 'polypeptide(L)'
;MLGGLILVLAGFSLAHAASAGRAAINGKAALLRSEGLIAGQKLDEARAELLGARANFEKTRKEMSTATRFLPVARYVPVLRSQVEAVETLAEAGLVLSDAGISLSDAADAIVAPADDSASFSDALGELRNIRGLMATGLTSIDAAASTVAKLDGAFLPGPVGDARAQFNSRLPEVRQRAADSEAALAAMITFVGGNGPRNYLFLSQNPDEIRPTGGFIGTYGVLTGVGGKLAVTRYDSIE
;
A
#
# COMPACT_ATOMS: atom_id res chain seq x y z
N MET A 1 15.77 -24.99 44.70
CA MET A 1 16.34 -24.78 43.35
C MET A 1 15.31 -24.56 42.22
N LEU A 2 14.17 -25.31 42.17
CA LEU A 2 13.15 -25.14 41.12
C LEU A 2 12.47 -23.75 41.13
N GLY A 3 12.22 -23.14 42.28
CA GLY A 3 11.58 -21.83 42.36
C GLY A 3 12.41 -20.67 41.78
N GLY A 4 13.74 -20.72 41.94
CA GLY A 4 14.65 -19.73 41.36
C GLY A 4 14.71 -19.83 39.83
N LEU A 5 14.68 -21.02 39.25
CA LEU A 5 14.67 -21.25 37.82
C LEU A 5 13.35 -20.73 37.19
N ILE A 6 12.22 -20.96 37.84
CA ILE A 6 10.92 -20.45 37.36
C ILE A 6 10.86 -18.93 37.38
N LEU A 7 11.40 -18.27 38.45
CA LEU A 7 11.48 -16.82 38.52
C LEU A 7 12.38 -16.21 37.43
N VAL A 8 13.53 -16.85 37.13
CA VAL A 8 14.44 -16.41 36.08
C VAL A 8 13.78 -16.54 34.69
N LEU A 9 13.11 -17.66 34.41
CA LEU A 9 12.40 -17.89 33.15
C LEU A 9 11.22 -16.92 32.99
N ALA A 10 10.47 -16.63 34.06
CA ALA A 10 9.40 -15.65 34.04
C ALA A 10 9.94 -14.24 33.78
N GLY A 11 11.01 -13.84 34.43
CA GLY A 11 11.67 -12.56 34.21
C GLY A 11 12.19 -12.39 32.80
N PHE A 12 12.80 -13.43 32.23
CA PHE A 12 13.28 -13.46 30.87
C PHE A 12 12.13 -13.32 29.85
N SER A 13 11.04 -14.06 30.04
CA SER A 13 9.85 -13.96 29.19
C SER A 13 9.18 -12.60 29.25
N LEU A 14 9.09 -11.97 30.43
CA LEU A 14 8.57 -10.61 30.58
C LEU A 14 9.44 -9.58 29.86
N ALA A 15 10.78 -9.74 29.90
CA ALA A 15 11.69 -8.87 29.19
C ALA A 15 11.50 -8.95 27.65
N HIS A 16 11.33 -10.16 27.12
CA HIS A 16 11.04 -10.39 25.70
C HIS A 16 9.65 -9.85 25.30
N ALA A 17 8.63 -10.09 26.12
CA ALA A 17 7.30 -9.54 25.88
C ALA A 17 7.30 -7.99 25.89
N ALA A 18 8.03 -7.37 26.81
CA ALA A 18 8.21 -5.92 26.85
C ALA A 18 8.99 -5.40 25.62
N SER A 19 10.01 -6.14 25.16
CA SER A 19 10.75 -5.83 23.94
C SER A 19 9.86 -5.91 22.71
N ALA A 20 9.03 -6.96 22.60
CA ALA A 20 8.02 -7.13 21.55
C ALA A 20 7.04 -5.96 21.51
N GLY A 21 6.50 -5.57 22.69
CA GLY A 21 5.57 -4.45 22.80
C GLY A 21 6.19 -3.12 22.31
N ARG A 22 7.42 -2.83 22.72
CA ARG A 22 8.14 -1.63 22.24
C ARG A 22 8.38 -1.67 20.72
N ALA A 23 8.79 -2.81 20.19
CA ALA A 23 9.00 -2.98 18.76
C ALA A 23 7.69 -2.81 17.98
N ALA A 24 6.57 -3.37 18.44
CA ALA A 24 5.26 -3.18 17.82
C ALA A 24 4.83 -1.70 17.78
N ILE A 25 5.03 -0.97 18.88
CA ILE A 25 4.72 0.47 18.94
C ILE A 25 5.60 1.25 17.97
N ASN A 26 6.90 0.95 17.91
CA ASN A 26 7.82 1.61 16.99
C ASN A 26 7.49 1.30 15.53
N GLY A 27 7.14 0.05 15.21
CA GLY A 27 6.71 -0.36 13.87
C GLY A 27 5.45 0.38 13.42
N LYS A 28 4.44 0.45 14.29
CA LYS A 28 3.22 1.23 14.04
C LYS A 28 3.52 2.72 13.83
N ALA A 29 4.36 3.32 14.68
CA ALA A 29 4.72 4.72 14.55
C ALA A 29 5.45 5.01 13.23
N ALA A 30 6.33 4.11 12.80
CA ALA A 30 7.02 4.21 11.52
C ALA A 30 6.06 4.11 10.32
N LEU A 31 5.07 3.20 10.35
CA LEU A 31 4.01 3.13 9.33
C LEU A 31 3.22 4.45 9.25
N LEU A 32 2.85 5.03 10.39
CA LEU A 32 2.11 6.29 10.41
C LEU A 32 2.94 7.47 9.89
N ARG A 33 4.25 7.50 10.16
CA ARG A 33 5.14 8.53 9.62
C ARG A 33 5.33 8.38 8.11
N SER A 34 5.46 7.15 7.61
CA SER A 34 5.60 6.90 6.18
C SER A 34 4.40 7.40 5.37
N GLU A 35 3.17 7.27 5.90
CA GLU A 35 1.96 7.80 5.25
C GLU A 35 2.07 9.32 5.02
N GLY A 36 2.50 10.08 6.03
CA GLY A 36 2.71 11.53 5.90
C GLY A 36 3.84 11.90 4.94
N LEU A 37 4.89 11.10 4.89
CA LEU A 37 6.02 11.31 3.99
C LEU A 37 5.64 11.03 2.52
N ILE A 38 4.86 9.98 2.26
CA ILE A 38 4.32 9.68 0.93
C ILE A 38 3.42 10.83 0.46
N ALA A 39 2.52 11.32 1.32
CA ALA A 39 1.67 12.46 0.99
C ALA A 39 2.47 13.75 0.72
N GLY A 40 3.63 13.91 1.37
CA GLY A 40 4.59 15.00 1.16
C GLY A 40 5.59 14.78 0.02
N GLN A 41 5.44 13.71 -0.76
CA GLN A 41 6.35 13.31 -1.86
C GLN A 41 7.82 13.10 -1.42
N LYS A 42 8.04 12.74 -0.16
CA LYS A 42 9.36 12.41 0.40
C LYS A 42 9.57 10.90 0.37
N LEU A 43 9.69 10.34 -0.83
CA LEU A 43 9.62 8.89 -1.07
C LEU A 43 10.78 8.12 -0.44
N ASP A 44 12.01 8.65 -0.50
CA ASP A 44 13.18 8.02 0.15
C ASP A 44 13.03 7.94 1.67
N GLU A 45 12.56 9.05 2.29
CA GLU A 45 12.31 9.09 3.73
C GLU A 45 11.16 8.11 4.10
N ALA A 46 10.11 8.08 3.30
CA ALA A 46 8.99 7.15 3.48
C ALA A 46 9.45 5.69 3.41
N ARG A 47 10.28 5.36 2.42
CA ARG A 47 10.85 4.03 2.25
C ARG A 47 11.71 3.62 3.44
N ALA A 48 12.54 4.52 3.96
CA ALA A 48 13.36 4.27 5.16
C ALA A 48 12.48 3.97 6.39
N GLU A 49 11.39 4.71 6.60
CA GLU A 49 10.41 4.45 7.66
C GLU A 49 9.71 3.10 7.47
N LEU A 50 9.34 2.71 6.24
CA LEU A 50 8.71 1.43 5.95
C LEU A 50 9.65 0.24 6.21
N LEU A 51 10.93 0.36 5.84
CA LEU A 51 11.95 -0.63 6.18
C LEU A 51 12.14 -0.73 7.70
N GLY A 52 12.14 0.41 8.39
CA GLY A 52 12.17 0.47 9.85
C GLY A 52 10.93 -0.17 10.49
N ALA A 53 9.75 0.05 9.94
CA ALA A 53 8.51 -0.59 10.37
C ALA A 53 8.59 -2.11 10.22
N ARG A 54 9.01 -2.58 9.05
CA ARG A 54 9.21 -4.00 8.75
C ARG A 54 10.14 -4.67 9.76
N ALA A 55 11.33 -4.09 9.98
CA ALA A 55 12.30 -4.61 10.95
C ALA A 55 11.74 -4.67 12.38
N ASN A 56 10.95 -3.67 12.79
CA ASN A 56 10.30 -3.63 14.09
C ASN A 56 9.23 -4.72 14.22
N PHE A 57 8.40 -4.98 13.21
CA PHE A 57 7.43 -6.07 13.24
C PHE A 57 8.07 -7.46 13.19
N GLU A 58 9.15 -7.64 12.44
CA GLU A 58 9.98 -8.87 12.51
C GLU A 58 10.51 -9.10 13.92
N LYS A 59 11.05 -8.06 14.55
CA LYS A 59 11.50 -8.11 15.92
C LYS A 59 10.36 -8.47 16.88
N THR A 60 9.17 -7.88 16.70
CA THR A 60 7.98 -8.19 17.50
C THR A 60 7.67 -9.69 17.44
N ARG A 61 7.61 -10.27 16.26
CA ARG A 61 7.35 -11.72 16.07
C ARG A 61 8.43 -12.58 16.74
N LYS A 62 9.69 -12.26 16.53
CA LYS A 62 10.81 -13.00 17.11
C LYS A 62 10.80 -12.97 18.64
N GLU A 63 10.63 -11.79 19.22
CA GLU A 63 10.60 -11.60 20.67
C GLU A 63 9.38 -12.30 21.30
N MET A 64 8.22 -12.23 20.64
CA MET A 64 6.97 -12.88 21.10
C MET A 64 7.10 -14.38 21.05
N SER A 65 7.62 -14.95 19.96
CA SER A 65 7.94 -16.38 19.84
C SER A 65 8.90 -16.86 20.93
N THR A 66 9.91 -16.03 21.24
CA THR A 66 10.87 -16.35 22.32
C THR A 66 10.19 -16.31 23.69
N ALA A 67 9.41 -15.27 23.97
CA ALA A 67 8.68 -15.16 25.24
C ALA A 67 7.74 -16.36 25.48
N THR A 68 6.98 -16.79 24.48
CA THR A 68 6.05 -17.92 24.58
C THR A 68 6.75 -19.26 24.70
N ARG A 69 7.97 -19.39 24.17
CA ARG A 69 8.78 -20.62 24.31
C ARG A 69 9.25 -20.85 25.74
N PHE A 70 9.55 -19.78 26.49
CA PHE A 70 10.02 -19.87 27.87
C PHE A 70 8.89 -19.85 28.91
N LEU A 71 7.67 -19.45 28.51
CA LEU A 71 6.47 -19.50 29.37
C LEU A 71 5.33 -20.24 28.65
N PRO A 72 5.44 -21.55 28.46
CA PRO A 72 4.38 -22.31 27.78
C PRO A 72 3.03 -22.25 28.51
N VAL A 73 3.03 -21.96 29.82
CA VAL A 73 1.82 -21.79 30.63
C VAL A 73 0.92 -20.66 30.11
N ALA A 74 1.47 -19.62 29.45
CA ALA A 74 0.70 -18.53 28.87
C ALA A 74 -0.30 -19.02 27.80
N ARG A 75 -0.03 -20.17 27.14
CA ARG A 75 -0.93 -20.81 26.16
C ARG A 75 -2.14 -21.51 26.79
N TYR A 76 -2.07 -21.83 28.07
CA TYR A 76 -3.16 -22.50 28.79
C TYR A 76 -4.09 -21.53 29.50
N VAL A 77 -3.75 -20.25 29.62
CA VAL A 77 -4.61 -19.21 30.15
C VAL A 77 -5.33 -18.52 28.98
N PRO A 78 -6.66 -18.67 28.82
CA PRO A 78 -7.38 -18.23 27.61
C PRO A 78 -7.15 -16.76 27.24
N VAL A 79 -7.17 -15.88 28.25
CA VAL A 79 -6.97 -14.41 28.02
C VAL A 79 -5.55 -14.11 27.57
N LEU A 80 -4.54 -14.76 28.14
CA LEU A 80 -3.14 -14.55 27.73
C LEU A 80 -2.87 -15.12 26.34
N ARG A 81 -3.46 -16.27 26.05
CA ARG A 81 -3.37 -16.91 24.75
C ARG A 81 -3.92 -16.00 23.63
N SER A 82 -5.12 -15.46 23.80
CA SER A 82 -5.72 -14.57 22.81
C SER A 82 -4.92 -13.28 22.60
N GLN A 83 -4.32 -12.73 23.66
CA GLN A 83 -3.43 -11.55 23.55
C GLN A 83 -2.16 -11.86 22.77
N VAL A 84 -1.51 -12.99 23.04
CA VAL A 84 -0.31 -13.44 22.34
C VAL A 84 -0.61 -13.64 20.85
N GLU A 85 -1.65 -14.42 20.54
CA GLU A 85 -2.07 -14.68 19.16
C GLU A 85 -2.41 -13.38 18.41
N ALA A 86 -3.04 -12.43 19.09
CA ALA A 86 -3.36 -11.13 18.50
C ALA A 86 -2.13 -10.28 18.23
N VAL A 87 -1.15 -10.25 19.13
CA VAL A 87 0.12 -9.51 18.89
C VAL A 87 0.89 -10.13 17.73
N GLU A 88 0.97 -11.46 17.64
CA GLU A 88 1.61 -12.15 16.52
C GLU A 88 0.90 -11.86 15.19
N THR A 89 -0.44 -11.93 15.18
CA THR A 89 -1.27 -11.65 14.01
C THR A 89 -1.16 -10.20 13.54
N LEU A 90 -1.20 -9.23 14.47
CA LEU A 90 -1.04 -7.81 14.16
C LEU A 90 0.38 -7.49 13.68
N ALA A 91 1.40 -8.15 14.22
CA ALA A 91 2.77 -7.98 13.75
C ALA A 91 2.96 -8.58 12.35
N GLU A 92 2.32 -9.71 12.04
CA GLU A 92 2.31 -10.28 10.69
C GLU A 92 1.61 -9.34 9.70
N ALA A 93 0.45 -8.82 10.04
CA ALA A 93 -0.24 -7.82 9.22
C ALA A 93 0.60 -6.56 9.02
N GLY A 94 1.31 -6.11 10.06
CA GLY A 94 2.23 -4.97 9.99
C GLY A 94 3.41 -5.21 9.05
N LEU A 95 3.97 -6.43 9.02
CA LEU A 95 5.00 -6.83 8.04
C LEU A 95 4.47 -6.72 6.62
N VAL A 96 3.32 -7.35 6.35
CA VAL A 96 2.70 -7.35 5.03
C VAL A 96 2.34 -5.93 4.57
N LEU A 97 1.87 -5.07 5.48
CA LEU A 97 1.62 -3.66 5.16
C LEU A 97 2.90 -2.87 4.90
N SER A 98 3.99 -3.18 5.59
CA SER A 98 5.27 -2.55 5.33
C SER A 98 5.76 -2.91 3.92
N ASP A 99 5.64 -4.17 3.51
CA ASP A 99 5.98 -4.64 2.17
C ASP A 99 5.05 -3.99 1.11
N ALA A 100 3.75 -3.85 1.39
CA ALA A 100 2.82 -3.12 0.54
C ALA A 100 3.23 -1.65 0.36
N GLY A 101 3.56 -0.98 1.46
CA GLY A 101 4.03 0.40 1.44
C GLY A 101 5.31 0.59 0.63
N ILE A 102 6.27 -0.33 0.76
CA ILE A 102 7.50 -0.32 -0.05
C ILE A 102 7.17 -0.44 -1.54
N SER A 103 6.34 -1.40 -1.94
CA SER A 103 5.92 -1.57 -3.34
C SER A 103 5.20 -0.34 -3.89
N LEU A 104 4.34 0.29 -3.09
CA LEU A 104 3.65 1.53 -3.48
C LEU A 104 4.59 2.74 -3.55
N SER A 105 5.60 2.81 -2.67
CA SER A 105 6.62 3.85 -2.72
C SER A 105 7.52 3.69 -3.95
N ASP A 106 7.91 2.46 -4.28
CA ASP A 106 8.69 2.15 -5.49
C ASP A 106 7.89 2.52 -6.77
N ALA A 107 6.58 2.27 -6.77
CA ALA A 107 5.69 2.70 -7.86
C ALA A 107 5.60 4.22 -7.97
N ALA A 108 5.47 4.92 -6.85
CA ALA A 108 5.40 6.38 -6.81
C ALA A 108 6.72 7.02 -7.26
N ASP A 109 7.85 6.47 -6.83
CA ASP A 109 9.19 6.93 -7.23
C ASP A 109 9.38 6.80 -8.75
N ALA A 110 8.97 5.69 -9.33
CA ALA A 110 9.00 5.47 -10.78
C ALA A 110 8.11 6.47 -11.56
N ILE A 111 7.00 6.94 -10.97
CA ILE A 111 6.14 7.97 -11.59
C ILE A 111 6.81 9.35 -11.57
N VAL A 112 7.54 9.68 -10.50
CA VAL A 112 8.16 10.98 -10.28
C VAL A 112 9.54 11.08 -10.96
N ALA A 113 10.15 9.94 -11.28
CA ALA A 113 11.45 9.87 -11.92
C ALA A 113 11.44 10.70 -13.23
N PRO A 114 12.52 11.48 -13.50
CA PRO A 114 12.62 12.24 -14.74
C PRO A 114 12.48 11.31 -15.94
N ALA A 115 11.64 11.69 -16.91
CA ALA A 115 11.55 10.96 -18.17
C ALA A 115 12.89 11.02 -18.89
N ASP A 116 13.37 9.88 -19.38
CA ASP A 116 14.53 9.85 -20.27
C ASP A 116 14.10 10.39 -21.65
N ASP A 117 14.62 11.54 -22.04
CA ASP A 117 14.33 12.18 -23.32
C ASP A 117 14.68 11.28 -24.52
N SER A 118 15.52 10.25 -24.32
CA SER A 118 15.91 9.28 -25.33
C SER A 118 15.02 8.03 -25.34
N ALA A 119 14.13 7.85 -24.34
CA ALA A 119 13.28 6.68 -24.22
C ALA A 119 12.24 6.61 -25.36
N SER A 120 12.06 5.42 -25.90
CA SER A 120 11.01 5.20 -26.89
C SER A 120 9.63 5.13 -26.24
N PHE A 121 8.56 5.36 -27.02
CA PHE A 121 7.18 5.22 -26.50
C PHE A 121 6.88 3.80 -26.02
N SER A 122 7.55 2.77 -26.58
CA SER A 122 7.44 1.39 -26.13
C SER A 122 8.05 1.20 -24.75
N ASP A 123 9.15 1.89 -24.46
CA ASP A 123 9.83 1.84 -23.16
C ASP A 123 8.96 2.53 -22.10
N ALA A 124 8.38 3.69 -22.43
CA ALA A 124 7.44 4.39 -21.55
C ALA A 124 6.20 3.53 -21.23
N LEU A 125 5.65 2.81 -22.21
CA LEU A 125 4.56 1.87 -21.97
C LEU A 125 4.99 0.69 -21.10
N GLY A 126 6.22 0.19 -21.30
CA GLY A 126 6.83 -0.83 -20.46
C GLY A 126 6.91 -0.38 -19.01
N GLU A 127 7.36 0.83 -18.77
CA GLU A 127 7.47 1.43 -17.45
C GLU A 127 6.09 1.60 -16.77
N LEU A 128 5.10 2.12 -17.49
CA LEU A 128 3.72 2.22 -16.97
C LEU A 128 3.15 0.85 -16.54
N ARG A 129 3.47 -0.22 -17.27
CA ARG A 129 3.06 -1.58 -16.90
C ARG A 129 3.81 -2.09 -15.68
N ASN A 130 5.10 -1.78 -15.55
CA ASN A 130 5.91 -2.09 -14.38
C ASN A 130 5.33 -1.42 -13.13
N ILE A 131 5.10 -0.11 -13.19
CA ILE A 131 4.48 0.67 -12.10
C ILE A 131 3.13 0.07 -11.70
N ARG A 132 2.28 -0.26 -12.68
CA ARG A 132 1.00 -0.92 -12.43
C ARG A 132 1.17 -2.27 -11.72
N GLY A 133 2.18 -3.05 -12.10
CA GLY A 133 2.54 -4.31 -11.43
C GLY A 133 2.91 -4.13 -9.96
N LEU A 134 3.71 -3.11 -9.64
CA LEU A 134 4.05 -2.75 -8.27
C LEU A 134 2.81 -2.36 -7.45
N MET A 135 1.92 -1.54 -8.03
CA MET A 135 0.66 -1.16 -7.39
C MET A 135 -0.26 -2.35 -7.13
N ALA A 136 -0.40 -3.26 -8.09
CA ALA A 136 -1.20 -4.48 -7.92
C ALA A 136 -0.61 -5.39 -6.82
N THR A 137 0.71 -5.48 -6.72
CA THR A 137 1.41 -6.19 -5.64
C THR A 137 1.11 -5.55 -4.28
N GLY A 138 1.19 -4.23 -4.19
CA GLY A 138 0.85 -3.49 -2.98
C GLY A 138 -0.60 -3.73 -2.54
N LEU A 139 -1.56 -3.66 -3.47
CA LEU A 139 -2.98 -3.95 -3.20
C LEU A 139 -3.20 -5.37 -2.70
N THR A 140 -2.57 -6.37 -3.33
CA THR A 140 -2.64 -7.77 -2.89
C THR A 140 -2.13 -7.93 -1.45
N SER A 141 -1.06 -7.25 -1.12
CA SER A 141 -0.50 -7.25 0.24
C SER A 141 -1.43 -6.55 1.24
N ILE A 142 -2.08 -5.45 0.87
CA ILE A 142 -3.10 -4.79 1.70
C ILE A 142 -4.26 -5.74 1.99
N ASP A 143 -4.78 -6.45 0.98
CA ASP A 143 -5.87 -7.42 1.13
C ASP A 143 -5.44 -8.62 2.00
N ALA A 144 -4.20 -9.09 1.87
CA ALA A 144 -3.63 -10.13 2.72
C ALA A 144 -3.52 -9.67 4.19
N ALA A 145 -3.11 -8.43 4.44
CA ALA A 145 -3.07 -7.86 5.77
C ALA A 145 -4.48 -7.75 6.38
N ALA A 146 -5.47 -7.31 5.60
CA ALA A 146 -6.87 -7.27 6.02
C ALA A 146 -7.38 -8.65 6.43
N SER A 147 -7.14 -9.66 5.59
CA SER A 147 -7.52 -11.05 5.85
C SER A 147 -6.84 -11.61 7.11
N THR A 148 -5.60 -11.19 7.35
CA THR A 148 -4.84 -11.60 8.54
C THR A 148 -5.46 -11.02 9.81
N VAL A 149 -5.83 -9.74 9.82
CA VAL A 149 -6.44 -9.09 10.98
C VAL A 149 -7.88 -9.58 11.21
N ALA A 150 -8.62 -9.92 10.15
CA ALA A 150 -9.97 -10.48 10.26
C ALA A 150 -10.02 -11.80 11.08
N LYS A 151 -8.91 -12.54 11.19
CA LYS A 151 -8.80 -13.71 12.08
C LYS A 151 -9.01 -13.37 13.58
N LEU A 152 -8.88 -12.09 13.92
CA LEU A 152 -9.08 -11.59 15.29
C LEU A 152 -10.52 -11.11 15.53
N ASP A 153 -11.42 -11.25 14.56
CA ASP A 153 -12.82 -10.83 14.71
C ASP A 153 -13.52 -11.71 15.76
N GLY A 154 -14.28 -11.05 16.64
CA GLY A 154 -14.92 -11.69 17.78
C GLY A 154 -14.00 -11.99 18.98
N ALA A 155 -12.68 -11.81 18.85
CA ALA A 155 -11.76 -11.99 19.97
C ALA A 155 -11.89 -10.83 20.99
N PHE A 156 -11.94 -11.17 22.27
CA PHE A 156 -11.86 -10.19 23.36
C PHE A 156 -10.40 -9.73 23.52
N LEU A 157 -10.10 -8.52 23.07
CA LEU A 157 -8.77 -7.93 23.07
C LEU A 157 -8.78 -6.59 23.84
N PRO A 158 -8.64 -6.62 25.18
CA PRO A 158 -8.59 -5.38 25.97
C PRO A 158 -7.29 -4.61 25.79
N GLY A 159 -7.36 -3.29 26.02
CA GLY A 159 -6.20 -2.41 26.05
C GLY A 159 -5.52 -2.18 24.69
N PRO A 160 -4.20 -1.93 24.67
CA PRO A 160 -3.49 -1.46 23.46
C PRO A 160 -3.60 -2.38 22.23
N VAL A 161 -3.80 -3.68 22.44
CA VAL A 161 -3.95 -4.64 21.33
C VAL A 161 -5.31 -4.47 20.64
N GLY A 162 -6.38 -4.28 21.43
CA GLY A 162 -7.70 -3.95 20.89
C GLY A 162 -7.73 -2.63 20.17
N ASP A 163 -7.06 -1.60 20.72
CA ASP A 163 -6.93 -0.28 20.10
C ASP A 163 -6.16 -0.37 18.78
N ALA A 164 -5.09 -1.17 18.71
CA ALA A 164 -4.32 -1.38 17.50
C ALA A 164 -5.18 -2.05 16.40
N ARG A 165 -5.98 -3.09 16.76
CA ARG A 165 -6.93 -3.72 15.84
C ARG A 165 -7.97 -2.72 15.33
N ALA A 166 -8.57 -1.94 16.23
CA ALA A 166 -9.58 -0.95 15.86
C ALA A 166 -9.03 0.10 14.91
N GLN A 167 -7.83 0.62 15.15
CA GLN A 167 -7.16 1.56 14.24
C GLN A 167 -6.85 0.93 12.89
N PHE A 168 -6.41 -0.33 12.88
CA PHE A 168 -6.16 -1.05 11.65
C PHE A 168 -7.45 -1.13 10.80
N ASN A 169 -8.54 -1.62 11.41
CA ASN A 169 -9.82 -1.78 10.73
C ASN A 169 -10.42 -0.46 10.24
N SER A 170 -10.16 0.65 10.94
CA SER A 170 -10.66 1.97 10.53
C SER A 170 -9.88 2.61 9.38
N ARG A 171 -8.56 2.39 9.30
CA ARG A 171 -7.70 3.06 8.30
C ARG A 171 -7.47 2.25 7.03
N LEU A 172 -7.44 0.93 7.16
CA LEU A 172 -7.09 0.06 6.04
C LEU A 172 -8.02 0.21 4.82
N PRO A 173 -9.35 0.33 4.98
CA PRO A 173 -10.25 0.53 3.83
C PRO A 173 -9.94 1.78 3.02
N GLU A 174 -9.57 2.87 3.68
CA GLU A 174 -9.21 4.14 3.01
C GLU A 174 -7.89 4.01 2.23
N VAL A 175 -6.85 3.42 2.84
CA VAL A 175 -5.57 3.16 2.19
C VAL A 175 -5.76 2.26 0.97
N ARG A 176 -6.54 1.19 1.13
CA ARG A 176 -6.89 0.28 0.05
C ARG A 176 -7.60 0.98 -1.10
N GLN A 177 -8.60 1.83 -0.79
CA GLN A 177 -9.35 2.55 -1.82
C GLN A 177 -8.45 3.49 -2.61
N ARG A 178 -7.61 4.28 -1.94
CA ARG A 178 -6.66 5.17 -2.59
C ARG A 178 -5.69 4.42 -3.51
N ALA A 179 -5.16 3.29 -3.07
CA ALA A 179 -4.28 2.46 -3.88
C ALA A 179 -5.01 1.87 -5.10
N ALA A 180 -6.27 1.43 -4.92
CA ALA A 180 -7.10 0.91 -6.00
C ALA A 180 -7.44 1.99 -7.03
N ASP A 181 -7.78 3.20 -6.59
CA ASP A 181 -8.07 4.33 -7.48
C ASP A 181 -6.83 4.71 -8.31
N SER A 182 -5.65 4.67 -7.69
CA SER A 182 -4.38 4.94 -8.39
C SER A 182 -4.05 3.85 -9.41
N GLU A 183 -4.26 2.57 -9.08
CA GLU A 183 -4.08 1.46 -10.04
C GLU A 183 -5.06 1.57 -11.22
N ALA A 184 -6.33 1.90 -10.95
CA ALA A 184 -7.33 2.10 -11.97
C ALA A 184 -6.99 3.28 -12.90
N ALA A 185 -6.45 4.38 -12.37
CA ALA A 185 -5.98 5.51 -13.16
C ALA A 185 -4.84 5.12 -14.10
N LEU A 186 -3.86 4.34 -13.62
CA LEU A 186 -2.79 3.80 -14.46
C LEU A 186 -3.32 2.84 -15.54
N ALA A 187 -4.25 1.97 -15.19
CA ALA A 187 -4.90 1.07 -16.16
C ALA A 187 -5.62 1.84 -17.25
N ALA A 188 -6.32 2.93 -16.88
CA ALA A 188 -6.97 3.82 -17.83
C ALA A 188 -5.95 4.54 -18.72
N MET A 189 -4.84 5.03 -18.17
CA MET A 189 -3.76 5.66 -18.93
C MET A 189 -3.14 4.70 -19.95
N ILE A 190 -2.79 3.47 -19.54
CA ILE A 190 -2.27 2.42 -20.41
C ILE A 190 -3.27 2.13 -21.56
N THR A 191 -4.55 2.07 -21.24
CA THR A 191 -5.61 1.86 -22.25
C THR A 191 -5.72 3.06 -23.19
N PHE A 192 -5.66 4.28 -22.64
CA PHE A 192 -5.73 5.53 -23.41
C PHE A 192 -4.62 5.62 -24.46
N VAL A 193 -3.40 5.27 -24.12
CA VAL A 193 -2.27 5.29 -25.07
C VAL A 193 -2.24 4.05 -26.00
N GLY A 194 -3.29 3.23 -25.99
CA GLY A 194 -3.37 2.05 -26.86
C GLY A 194 -2.49 0.87 -26.42
N GLY A 195 -2.15 0.79 -25.13
CA GLY A 195 -1.33 -0.27 -24.57
C GLY A 195 -2.02 -1.65 -24.55
N ASN A 196 -3.36 -1.67 -24.57
CA ASN A 196 -4.19 -2.89 -24.63
C ASN A 196 -4.81 -3.12 -26.02
N GLY A 197 -4.25 -2.48 -27.06
CA GLY A 197 -4.73 -2.50 -28.44
C GLY A 197 -5.06 -1.10 -28.95
N PRO A 198 -5.21 -0.92 -30.29
CA PRO A 198 -5.46 0.39 -30.87
C PRO A 198 -6.72 1.05 -30.34
N ARG A 199 -6.65 2.37 -30.13
CA ARG A 199 -7.78 3.20 -29.67
C ARG A 199 -7.88 4.43 -30.54
N ASN A 200 -9.10 4.81 -30.91
CA ASN A 200 -9.38 6.03 -31.65
C ASN A 200 -10.28 6.93 -30.80
N TYR A 201 -9.90 8.19 -30.71
CA TYR A 201 -10.64 9.23 -29.97
C TYR A 201 -11.04 10.34 -30.94
N LEU A 202 -12.32 10.65 -30.99
CA LEU A 202 -12.81 11.83 -31.71
C LEU A 202 -12.67 13.04 -30.76
N PHE A 203 -11.98 14.07 -31.19
CA PHE A 203 -12.01 15.36 -30.52
C PHE A 203 -12.67 16.40 -31.42
N LEU A 204 -13.42 17.31 -30.79
CA LEU A 204 -14.13 18.38 -31.46
C LEU A 204 -13.55 19.71 -30.97
N SER A 205 -13.13 20.57 -31.90
CA SER A 205 -12.69 21.92 -31.55
C SER A 205 -13.90 22.85 -31.61
N GLN A 206 -14.24 23.41 -30.46
CA GLN A 206 -15.43 24.26 -30.29
C GLN A 206 -15.00 25.71 -30.01
N ASN A 207 -15.53 26.64 -30.78
CA ASN A 207 -15.36 28.06 -30.53
C ASN A 207 -16.46 28.57 -29.60
N PRO A 208 -16.16 28.92 -28.32
CA PRO A 208 -17.14 29.39 -27.36
C PRO A 208 -17.66 30.83 -27.65
N ASP A 209 -16.96 31.59 -28.48
CA ASP A 209 -17.35 32.97 -28.81
C ASP A 209 -18.55 33.02 -29.76
N GLU A 210 -18.90 31.90 -30.40
CA GLU A 210 -20.13 31.77 -31.19
C GLU A 210 -21.24 31.12 -30.35
N ILE A 211 -22.22 31.92 -29.97
CA ILE A 211 -23.37 31.47 -29.15
C ILE A 211 -24.22 30.50 -29.95
N ARG A 212 -24.23 29.21 -29.55
CA ARG A 212 -25.09 28.17 -30.11
C ARG A 212 -25.69 27.34 -28.96
N PRO A 213 -26.83 26.64 -29.18
CA PRO A 213 -27.47 25.82 -28.14
C PRO A 213 -26.55 24.75 -27.55
N THR A 214 -25.55 24.32 -28.29
CA THR A 214 -24.52 23.31 -27.88
C THR A 214 -23.33 23.91 -27.11
N GLY A 215 -23.34 25.23 -26.82
CA GLY A 215 -22.29 25.93 -26.07
C GLY A 215 -21.20 26.53 -26.93
N GLY A 216 -21.28 26.48 -28.28
CA GLY A 216 -20.32 27.07 -29.23
C GLY A 216 -20.40 26.43 -30.61
N PHE A 217 -19.67 26.99 -31.58
CA PHE A 217 -19.59 26.45 -32.94
C PHE A 217 -18.45 25.40 -33.02
N ILE A 218 -18.79 24.21 -33.52
CA ILE A 218 -17.80 23.16 -33.78
C ILE A 218 -17.30 23.35 -35.21
N GLY A 219 -16.11 23.95 -35.35
CA GLY A 219 -15.53 24.26 -36.66
C GLY A 219 -14.67 23.16 -37.23
N THR A 220 -14.02 22.38 -36.38
CA THR A 220 -13.12 21.31 -36.77
C THR A 220 -13.25 20.09 -35.89
N TYR A 221 -12.89 18.95 -36.43
CA TYR A 221 -12.77 17.71 -35.68
C TYR A 221 -11.42 17.04 -35.97
N GLY A 222 -11.01 16.16 -35.07
CA GLY A 222 -9.81 15.36 -35.30
C GLY A 222 -9.96 13.97 -34.70
N VAL A 223 -9.17 13.05 -35.23
CA VAL A 223 -9.04 11.69 -34.71
C VAL A 223 -7.64 11.54 -34.10
N LEU A 224 -7.61 11.30 -32.79
CA LEU A 224 -6.40 10.93 -32.08
C LEU A 224 -6.36 9.40 -31.98
N THR A 225 -5.28 8.80 -32.46
CA THR A 225 -5.10 7.34 -32.41
C THR A 225 -3.99 7.00 -31.43
N GLY A 226 -4.28 6.09 -30.48
CA GLY A 226 -3.34 5.51 -29.53
C GLY A 226 -2.98 4.09 -29.94
N VAL A 227 -1.68 3.82 -30.13
CA VAL A 227 -1.17 2.48 -30.47
C VAL A 227 0.16 2.25 -29.79
N GLY A 228 0.25 1.22 -28.93
CA GLY A 228 1.50 0.79 -28.31
C GLY A 228 2.24 1.87 -27.51
N GLY A 229 1.49 2.73 -26.83
CA GLY A 229 2.02 3.85 -26.04
C GLY A 229 2.16 5.17 -26.83
N LYS A 230 1.97 5.14 -28.13
CA LYS A 230 2.14 6.32 -29.00
C LYS A 230 0.77 6.92 -29.32
N LEU A 231 0.66 8.25 -29.11
CA LEU A 231 -0.50 9.03 -29.52
C LEU A 231 -0.17 9.84 -30.77
N ALA A 232 -1.05 9.80 -31.77
CA ALA A 232 -0.89 10.58 -33.00
C ALA A 232 -2.25 11.12 -33.48
N VAL A 233 -2.29 12.35 -33.95
CA VAL A 233 -3.44 12.88 -34.66
C VAL A 233 -3.38 12.30 -36.08
N THR A 234 -4.31 11.43 -36.39
CA THR A 234 -4.38 10.72 -37.69
C THR A 234 -5.32 11.40 -38.67
N ARG A 235 -6.19 12.26 -38.19
CA ARG A 235 -7.07 13.08 -39.00
C ARG A 235 -7.35 14.40 -38.28
N TYR A 236 -7.37 15.49 -39.04
CA TYR A 236 -7.84 16.80 -38.59
C TYR A 236 -8.46 17.51 -39.78
N ASP A 237 -9.74 17.87 -39.68
CA ASP A 237 -10.52 18.35 -40.84
C ASP A 237 -11.58 19.35 -40.38
N SER A 238 -12.09 20.17 -41.31
CA SER A 238 -13.23 21.07 -41.03
C SER A 238 -14.55 20.29 -41.11
N ILE A 239 -15.60 20.83 -40.49
CA ILE A 239 -16.96 20.25 -40.51
C ILE A 239 -17.80 20.82 -41.67
N GLU A 240 -17.22 21.67 -42.51
CA GLU A 240 -17.88 22.21 -43.67
C GLU A 240 -18.14 21.17 -44.73
#